data_853bcbc2f221f58b076ea84d4c904091
#
_entry.id   853bcbc2f221f58b076ea84d4c904091
#
_cell.length_a   1.000
_cell.length_b   1.000
_cell.length_c   1.000
_cell.angle_alpha   90.00
_cell.angle_beta   90.00
_cell.angle_gamma   90.00
#
_symmetry.space_group_name_H-M   'P 1'
#
loop_
_entity.id
_entity.type
_entity.pdbx_description
1 polymer ?
#
loop_
_entity_poly.entity_id
_entity_poly.type
_entity_poly.pdbx_seq_one_letter_code
_entity_poly.pdbx_strand_id
1 'polypeptide(L)'
;VALKIAEGVNLVGVMAVELFRVGNSLIVNELAMRPHNSGHWTIEGSTTSQFEQHLRAVLDLPLGSTHLTSEWAVMGNILGGEKGDMYRPYLHLMARAPGLKFHHYRKEVRPGRKVGHVTLMGENLLELRQEVEHARAYMSGAIDE
;
A
#
# COMPACT_ATOMS: atom_id res chain seq x y z
N VAL A 1 9.38 13.22 15.18
CA VAL A 1 10.53 12.35 14.84
C VAL A 1 10.85 12.45 13.35
N ALA A 2 9.92 12.08 12.43
CA ALA A 2 10.19 12.01 10.99
C ALA A 2 10.70 13.32 10.38
N LEU A 3 10.08 14.48 10.70
CA LEU A 3 10.54 15.78 10.19
C LEU A 3 11.97 16.12 10.59
N LYS A 4 12.36 15.85 11.86
CA LYS A 4 13.74 16.07 12.32
C LYS A 4 14.75 15.19 11.59
N ILE A 5 14.36 13.95 11.23
CA ILE A 5 15.21 13.06 10.45
C ILE A 5 15.35 13.61 9.03
N ALA A 6 14.24 14.00 8.39
CA ALA A 6 14.24 14.55 7.04
C ALA A 6 15.13 15.81 6.93
N GLU A 7 15.02 16.72 7.89
CA GLU A 7 15.88 17.90 7.99
C GLU A 7 17.36 17.52 8.17
N GLY A 8 17.65 16.57 9.09
CA GLY A 8 19.03 16.16 9.39
C GLY A 8 19.76 15.48 8.23
N VAL A 9 19.01 14.86 7.30
CA VAL A 9 19.59 14.21 6.11
C VAL A 9 19.42 15.04 4.83
N ASN A 10 18.92 16.28 4.94
CA ASN A 10 18.61 17.14 3.79
C ASN A 10 17.78 16.41 2.73
N LEU A 11 16.67 15.77 3.16
CA LEU A 11 15.84 14.94 2.30
C LEU A 11 15.24 15.72 1.15
N VAL A 12 15.41 15.21 -0.06
CA VAL A 12 14.63 15.60 -1.25
C VAL A 12 13.88 14.36 -1.72
N GLY A 13 12.55 14.44 -1.76
CA GLY A 13 11.69 13.32 -2.15
C GLY A 13 10.77 12.83 -1.03
N VAL A 14 10.35 11.59 -1.12
CA VAL A 14 9.48 10.93 -0.14
C VAL A 14 10.30 10.00 0.74
N MET A 15 9.99 10.00 2.03
CA MET A 15 10.60 9.10 3.03
C MET A 15 9.52 8.42 3.86
N ALA A 16 9.72 7.16 4.17
CA ALA A 16 9.01 6.49 5.24
C ALA A 16 9.94 6.26 6.44
N VAL A 17 9.42 6.47 7.64
CA VAL A 17 10.08 6.15 8.91
C VAL A 17 9.26 5.09 9.61
N GLU A 18 9.77 3.88 9.68
CA GLU A 18 9.14 2.82 10.45
C GLU A 18 9.53 2.94 11.92
N LEU A 19 8.54 2.89 12.80
CA LEU A 19 8.72 3.09 14.23
C LEU A 19 8.15 1.93 15.04
N PHE A 20 8.89 1.43 16.02
CA PHE A 20 8.33 0.62 17.09
C PHE A 20 7.86 1.50 18.24
N ARG A 21 6.69 1.20 18.78
CA ARG A 21 6.22 1.78 20.03
C ARG A 21 6.55 0.84 21.18
N VAL A 22 7.36 1.30 22.12
CA VAL A 22 7.74 0.57 23.34
C VAL A 22 7.31 1.41 24.53
N GLY A 23 6.19 1.07 25.14
CA GLY A 23 5.56 1.90 26.17
C GLY A 23 5.19 3.29 25.61
N ASN A 24 5.80 4.34 26.17
CA ASN A 24 5.62 5.73 25.72
C ASN A 24 6.74 6.22 24.78
N SER A 25 7.68 5.35 24.41
CA SER A 25 8.81 5.70 23.54
C SER A 25 8.57 5.21 22.11
N LEU A 26 9.11 5.98 21.15
CA LEU A 26 9.18 5.59 19.75
C LEU A 26 10.63 5.29 19.38
N ILE A 27 10.87 4.11 18.84
CA ILE A 27 12.20 3.64 18.42
C ILE A 27 12.17 3.50 16.90
N VAL A 28 13.14 4.09 16.21
CA VAL A 28 13.26 3.95 14.75
C VAL A 28 13.67 2.51 14.43
N ASN A 29 12.87 1.87 13.55
CA ASN A 29 13.16 0.55 13.02
C ASN A 29 13.92 0.66 11.69
N GLU A 30 13.32 1.37 10.72
CA GLU A 30 13.87 1.50 9.37
C GLU A 30 13.59 2.89 8.80
N LEU A 31 14.52 3.35 7.96
CA LEU A 31 14.35 4.53 7.11
C LEU A 31 14.33 4.08 5.66
N ALA A 32 13.27 4.39 4.95
CA ALA A 32 13.16 4.16 3.51
C ALA A 32 13.11 5.52 2.78
N MET A 33 14.23 5.95 2.20
CA MET A 33 14.35 7.23 1.49
C MET A 33 13.88 7.11 0.04
N ARG A 34 12.67 6.64 -0.14
CA ARG A 34 12.01 6.35 -1.41
C ARG A 34 10.51 6.13 -1.18
N PRO A 35 9.69 6.07 -2.26
CA PRO A 35 8.33 5.55 -2.13
C PRO A 35 8.33 4.19 -1.41
N HIS A 36 7.42 4.04 -0.45
CA HIS A 36 7.37 2.91 0.47
C HIS A 36 6.04 2.17 0.38
N ASN A 37 6.05 0.87 0.69
CA ASN A 37 4.85 0.04 0.66
C ASN A 37 3.69 0.62 1.49
N SER A 38 3.97 1.19 2.66
CA SER A 38 2.94 1.82 3.50
C SER A 38 2.23 3.00 2.85
N GLY A 39 2.79 3.58 1.79
CA GLY A 39 2.21 4.67 1.01
C GLY A 39 1.59 4.23 -0.33
N HIS A 40 1.55 2.93 -0.67
CA HIS A 40 1.01 2.48 -1.96
C HIS A 40 -0.50 2.74 -2.10
N TRP A 41 -1.25 2.81 -0.99
CA TRP A 41 -2.65 3.20 -0.98
C TRP A 41 -2.91 4.57 -1.63
N THR A 42 -1.88 5.44 -1.67
CA THR A 42 -1.99 6.79 -2.26
C THR A 42 -2.15 6.78 -3.79
N ILE A 43 -1.92 5.63 -4.45
CA ILE A 43 -2.10 5.51 -5.90
C ILE A 43 -3.55 5.82 -6.28
N GLU A 44 -4.50 5.27 -5.53
CA GLU A 44 -5.94 5.51 -5.73
C GLU A 44 -6.55 6.42 -4.67
N GLY A 45 -6.05 6.34 -3.43
CA GLY A 45 -6.64 7.00 -2.27
C GLY A 45 -6.21 8.44 -2.05
N SER A 46 -5.32 9.00 -2.88
CA SER A 46 -4.88 10.40 -2.79
C SER A 46 -4.92 11.06 -4.17
N THR A 47 -5.18 12.37 -4.19
CA THR A 47 -5.13 13.16 -5.43
C THR A 47 -3.78 13.09 -6.12
N THR A 48 -2.69 13.07 -5.35
CA THR A 48 -1.32 12.89 -5.85
C THR A 48 -0.66 11.76 -5.11
N SER A 49 -0.24 10.73 -5.82
CA SER A 49 0.38 9.54 -5.21
C SER A 49 1.76 9.86 -4.64
N GLN A 50 2.24 9.02 -3.72
CA GLN A 50 3.62 9.11 -3.23
C GLN A 50 4.68 9.05 -4.34
N PHE A 51 4.39 8.34 -5.43
CA PHE A 51 5.30 8.21 -6.57
C PHE A 51 5.41 9.53 -7.33
N GLU A 52 4.28 10.18 -7.61
CA GLU A 52 4.24 11.46 -8.26
C GLU A 52 4.84 12.56 -7.37
N GLN A 53 4.51 12.57 -6.06
CA GLN A 53 5.12 13.50 -5.11
C GLN A 53 6.65 13.36 -5.07
N HIS A 54 7.15 12.11 -5.09
CA HIS A 54 8.58 11.86 -5.12
C HIS A 54 9.23 12.43 -6.37
N LEU A 55 8.64 12.17 -7.55
CA LEU A 55 9.14 12.73 -8.82
C LEU A 55 9.08 14.24 -8.85
N ARG A 56 7.99 14.84 -8.38
CA ARG A 56 7.89 16.31 -8.29
C ARG A 56 8.99 16.89 -7.41
N ALA A 57 9.20 16.31 -6.23
CA ALA A 57 10.22 16.79 -5.31
C ALA A 57 11.66 16.68 -5.87
N VAL A 58 12.02 15.53 -6.48
CA VAL A 58 13.39 15.34 -7.01
C VAL A 58 13.67 16.12 -8.30
N LEU A 59 12.61 16.56 -8.99
CA LEU A 59 12.70 17.40 -10.18
C LEU A 59 12.50 18.89 -9.89
N ASP A 60 12.42 19.27 -8.61
CA ASP A 60 12.15 20.64 -8.16
C ASP A 60 10.85 21.23 -8.74
N LEU A 61 9.82 20.39 -8.88
CA LEU A 61 8.49 20.77 -9.33
C LEU A 61 7.58 21.09 -8.13
N PRO A 62 6.56 21.94 -8.30
CA PRO A 62 5.55 22.17 -7.27
C PRO A 62 4.90 20.87 -6.82
N LEU A 63 4.81 20.66 -5.50
CA LEU A 63 4.16 19.47 -4.92
C LEU A 63 2.66 19.47 -5.26
N GLY A 64 2.11 18.28 -5.44
CA GLY A 64 0.70 18.08 -5.71
C GLY A 64 -0.15 18.04 -4.43
N SER A 65 -1.47 18.11 -4.60
CA SER A 65 -2.42 17.99 -3.51
C SER A 65 -2.34 16.61 -2.84
N THR A 66 -2.37 16.59 -1.51
CA THR A 66 -2.39 15.35 -0.71
C THR A 66 -3.79 14.97 -0.22
N HIS A 67 -4.84 15.63 -0.75
CA HIS A 67 -6.21 15.34 -0.35
C HIS A 67 -6.58 13.87 -0.66
N LEU A 68 -7.35 13.26 0.23
CA LEU A 68 -7.92 11.94 0.01
C LEU A 68 -8.98 12.00 -1.10
N THR A 69 -9.08 10.95 -1.90
CA THR A 69 -10.11 10.79 -2.94
C THR A 69 -11.40 10.20 -2.40
N SER A 70 -11.37 9.70 -1.15
CA SER A 70 -12.49 9.07 -0.44
C SER A 70 -12.29 9.24 1.06
N GLU A 71 -13.31 8.98 1.87
CA GLU A 71 -13.22 9.05 3.34
C GLU A 71 -12.20 8.05 3.88
N TRP A 72 -12.18 6.84 3.31
CA TRP A 72 -11.23 5.78 3.68
C TRP A 72 -10.58 5.15 2.47
N ALA A 73 -9.31 4.80 2.62
CA ALA A 73 -8.57 3.93 1.71
C ALA A 73 -7.96 2.78 2.52
N VAL A 74 -8.28 1.55 2.17
CA VAL A 74 -7.74 0.35 2.82
C VAL A 74 -6.88 -0.40 1.83
N MET A 75 -5.63 -0.65 2.19
CA MET A 75 -4.68 -1.40 1.38
C MET A 75 -4.29 -2.71 2.07
N GLY A 76 -4.26 -3.80 1.32
CA GLY A 76 -3.78 -5.09 1.76
C GLY A 76 -2.63 -5.61 0.90
N ASN A 77 -1.52 -6.04 1.52
CA ASN A 77 -0.46 -6.74 0.81
C ASN A 77 -0.92 -8.14 0.41
N ILE A 78 -0.67 -8.52 -0.84
CA ILE A 78 -0.90 -9.87 -1.33
C ILE A 78 0.39 -10.68 -1.17
N LEU A 79 0.29 -11.76 -0.42
CA LEU A 79 1.36 -12.72 -0.26
C LEU A 79 1.12 -13.90 -1.20
N GLY A 80 2.16 -14.39 -1.85
CA GLY A 80 2.10 -15.59 -2.67
C GLY A 80 1.72 -16.80 -1.82
N GLY A 81 0.87 -17.64 -2.37
CA GLY A 81 0.53 -18.98 -1.87
C GLY A 81 1.27 -20.07 -2.65
N GLU A 82 0.78 -21.29 -2.56
CA GLU A 82 1.34 -22.45 -3.28
C GLU A 82 0.92 -22.46 -4.77
N LYS A 83 -0.21 -21.84 -5.12
CA LYS A 83 -0.72 -21.75 -6.50
C LYS A 83 -0.03 -20.60 -7.23
N GLY A 84 0.65 -20.90 -8.34
CA GLY A 84 1.33 -19.88 -9.15
C GLY A 84 0.41 -19.07 -10.06
N ASP A 85 -0.80 -19.57 -10.34
CA ASP A 85 -1.78 -18.88 -11.18
C ASP A 85 -2.55 -17.83 -10.38
N MET A 86 -2.31 -16.55 -10.70
CA MET A 86 -2.97 -15.40 -10.08
C MET A 86 -4.17 -14.91 -10.88
N TYR A 87 -4.43 -15.43 -12.07
CA TYR A 87 -5.48 -14.91 -12.97
C TYR A 87 -6.89 -15.26 -12.47
N ARG A 88 -7.11 -16.52 -12.11
CA ARG A 88 -8.43 -16.97 -11.62
C ARG A 88 -8.87 -16.23 -10.34
N PRO A 89 -8.00 -16.07 -9.33
CA PRO A 89 -8.31 -15.22 -8.18
C PRO A 89 -8.71 -13.80 -8.55
N TYR A 90 -8.06 -13.17 -9.51
CA TYR A 90 -8.45 -11.82 -9.96
C TYR A 90 -9.86 -11.76 -10.52
N LEU A 91 -10.26 -12.74 -11.34
CA LEU A 91 -11.62 -12.79 -11.90
C LEU A 91 -12.69 -12.83 -10.81
N HIS A 92 -12.52 -13.72 -9.81
CA HIS A 92 -13.42 -13.82 -8.68
C HIS A 92 -13.53 -12.50 -7.92
N LEU A 93 -12.38 -11.94 -7.51
CA LEU A 93 -12.33 -10.75 -6.67
C LEU A 93 -12.83 -9.50 -7.40
N MET A 94 -12.60 -9.36 -8.70
CA MET A 94 -13.14 -8.26 -9.51
C MET A 94 -14.65 -8.34 -9.65
N ALA A 95 -15.21 -9.55 -9.74
CA ALA A 95 -16.66 -9.75 -9.76
C ALA A 95 -17.30 -9.44 -8.41
N ARG A 96 -16.66 -9.86 -7.31
CA ARG A 96 -17.12 -9.65 -5.93
C ARG A 96 -17.04 -8.18 -5.51
N ALA A 97 -15.92 -7.54 -5.76
CA ALA A 97 -15.64 -6.15 -5.36
C ALA A 97 -15.16 -5.34 -6.58
N PRO A 98 -16.07 -4.82 -7.42
CA PRO A 98 -15.70 -4.14 -8.68
C PRO A 98 -14.84 -2.88 -8.48
N GLY A 99 -14.88 -2.27 -7.29
CA GLY A 99 -14.04 -1.12 -6.92
C GLY A 99 -12.60 -1.48 -6.52
N LEU A 100 -12.32 -2.79 -6.28
CA LEU A 100 -11.01 -3.24 -5.82
C LEU A 100 -9.94 -3.03 -6.90
N LYS A 101 -8.83 -2.42 -6.51
CA LYS A 101 -7.69 -2.16 -7.39
C LYS A 101 -6.56 -3.14 -7.07
N PHE A 102 -5.96 -3.70 -8.12
CA PHE A 102 -4.91 -4.71 -8.02
C PHE A 102 -3.61 -4.17 -8.60
N HIS A 103 -2.54 -4.33 -7.84
CA HIS A 103 -1.18 -4.02 -8.26
C HIS A 103 -0.31 -5.26 -8.12
N HIS A 104 -0.10 -5.94 -9.25
CA HIS A 104 0.74 -7.14 -9.31
C HIS A 104 2.17 -6.76 -9.69
N TYR A 105 3.14 -7.22 -8.88
CA TYR A 105 4.55 -6.80 -9.03
C TYR A 105 5.34 -7.66 -10.05
N ARG A 106 4.68 -8.58 -10.74
CA ARG A 106 5.29 -9.53 -11.69
C ARG A 106 6.46 -10.32 -11.09
N LYS A 107 6.41 -10.55 -9.80
CA LYS A 107 7.37 -11.39 -9.09
C LYS A 107 6.94 -12.85 -9.20
N GLU A 108 7.91 -13.75 -9.21
CA GLU A 108 7.63 -15.18 -9.04
C GLU A 108 6.84 -15.43 -7.75
N VAL A 109 5.75 -16.18 -7.86
CA VAL A 109 4.89 -16.52 -6.72
C VAL A 109 5.60 -17.57 -5.88
N ARG A 110 5.79 -17.27 -4.60
CA ARG A 110 6.32 -18.18 -3.59
C ARG A 110 5.56 -17.94 -2.28
N PRO A 111 5.35 -19.00 -1.45
CA PRO A 111 4.71 -18.85 -0.16
C PRO A 111 5.33 -17.74 0.69
N GLY A 112 4.48 -16.83 1.21
CA GLY A 112 4.88 -15.70 2.04
C GLY A 112 5.57 -14.54 1.32
N ARG A 113 5.92 -14.65 0.02
CA ARG A 113 6.52 -13.56 -0.74
C ARG A 113 5.46 -12.52 -1.11
N LYS A 114 5.72 -11.24 -0.80
CA LYS A 114 4.87 -10.15 -1.26
C LYS A 114 4.93 -10.04 -2.79
N VAL A 115 3.80 -10.31 -3.45
CA VAL A 115 3.67 -10.36 -4.92
C VAL A 115 2.83 -9.22 -5.48
N GLY A 116 2.15 -8.48 -4.63
CA GLY A 116 1.31 -7.36 -5.01
C GLY A 116 0.64 -6.70 -3.82
N HIS A 117 -0.31 -5.84 -4.10
CA HIS A 117 -1.24 -5.30 -3.12
C HIS A 117 -2.60 -5.05 -3.77
N VAL A 118 -3.61 -4.91 -2.95
CA VAL A 118 -4.95 -4.45 -3.33
C VAL A 118 -5.29 -3.19 -2.56
N THR A 119 -6.07 -2.31 -3.16
CA THR A 119 -6.60 -1.11 -2.52
C THR A 119 -8.09 -0.99 -2.79
N LEU A 120 -8.85 -0.62 -1.78
CA LEU A 120 -10.27 -0.33 -1.89
C LEU A 120 -10.57 0.99 -1.18
N MET A 121 -11.36 1.86 -1.81
CA MET A 121 -11.78 3.15 -1.28
C MET A 121 -13.27 3.17 -1.04
N GLY A 122 -13.73 3.95 -0.07
CA GLY A 122 -15.15 4.11 0.26
C GLY A 122 -15.39 4.84 1.56
N GLU A 123 -16.63 4.81 2.02
CA GLU A 123 -17.08 5.52 3.22
C GLU A 123 -17.22 4.61 4.45
N ASN A 124 -17.35 3.29 4.26
CA ASN A 124 -17.51 2.33 5.34
C ASN A 124 -16.21 1.54 5.60
N LEU A 125 -15.44 1.97 6.59
CA LEU A 125 -14.16 1.35 6.95
C LEU A 125 -14.29 -0.15 7.27
N LEU A 126 -15.37 -0.58 7.93
CA LEU A 126 -15.54 -1.98 8.31
C LEU A 126 -15.70 -2.88 7.08
N GLU A 127 -16.56 -2.49 6.15
CA GLU A 127 -16.76 -3.20 4.87
C GLU A 127 -15.47 -3.25 4.05
N LEU A 128 -14.78 -2.11 3.91
CA LEU A 128 -13.51 -2.05 3.19
C LEU A 128 -12.47 -3.02 3.76
N ARG A 129 -12.37 -3.09 5.09
CA ARG A 129 -11.44 -4.00 5.76
C ARG A 129 -11.81 -5.47 5.54
N GLN A 130 -13.11 -5.80 5.59
CA GLN A 130 -13.59 -7.16 5.35
C GLN A 130 -13.28 -7.61 3.91
N GLU A 131 -13.58 -6.76 2.90
CA GLU A 131 -13.33 -7.08 1.50
C GLU A 131 -11.82 -7.16 1.18
N VAL A 132 -11.00 -6.28 1.74
CA VAL A 132 -9.55 -6.35 1.55
C VAL A 132 -8.96 -7.60 2.22
N GLU A 133 -9.43 -7.97 3.41
CA GLU A 133 -8.97 -9.20 4.09
C GLU A 133 -9.42 -10.46 3.35
N HIS A 134 -10.66 -10.48 2.85
CA HIS A 134 -11.15 -11.55 1.98
C HIS A 134 -10.25 -11.68 0.73
N ALA A 135 -9.95 -10.56 0.05
CA ALA A 135 -9.08 -10.57 -1.12
C ALA A 135 -7.69 -11.13 -0.81
N ARG A 136 -7.10 -10.76 0.32
CA ARG A 136 -5.81 -11.29 0.77
C ARG A 136 -5.85 -12.80 1.02
N ALA A 137 -6.86 -13.27 1.74
CA ALA A 137 -7.04 -14.68 2.08
C ALA A 137 -7.27 -15.53 0.81
N TYR A 138 -8.13 -15.07 -0.09
CA TYR A 138 -8.42 -15.74 -1.34
C TYR A 138 -7.20 -15.82 -2.27
N MET A 139 -6.48 -14.70 -2.43
CA MET A 139 -5.27 -14.63 -3.25
C MET A 139 -4.12 -15.51 -2.74
N SER A 140 -4.01 -15.68 -1.41
CA SER A 140 -3.01 -16.57 -0.81
C SER A 140 -3.42 -18.04 -0.83
N GLY A 141 -4.70 -18.35 -1.16
CA GLY A 141 -5.25 -19.70 -1.10
C GLY A 141 -5.59 -20.17 0.32
N ALA A 142 -5.71 -19.22 1.27
CA ALA A 142 -6.14 -19.53 2.64
C ALA A 142 -7.64 -19.85 2.72
N ILE A 143 -8.41 -19.37 1.76
CA ILE A 143 -9.82 -19.71 1.55
C ILE A 143 -10.06 -20.06 0.09
N ASP A 144 -10.98 -20.99 -0.16
CA ASP A 144 -11.53 -21.36 -1.48
C ASP A 144 -13.05 -21.13 -1.44
N GLU A 145 -13.62 -20.49 -2.47
CA GLU A 145 -15.06 -20.32 -2.71
C GLU A 145 -15.47 -20.90 -4.04
#